data_ee23d8af830afedd4bcb9f33373db917
#
_entry.id   ee23d8af830afedd4bcb9f33373db917
#
_cell.length_a   1.000
_cell.length_b   1.000
_cell.length_c   1.000
_cell.angle_alpha   90.00
_cell.angle_beta   90.00
_cell.angle_gamma   90.00
#
_symmetry.space_group_name_H-M   'P 1'
#
loop_
_entity.id
_entity.type
_entity.pdbx_description
1 polymer ?
#
loop_
_entity_poly.entity_id
_entity_poly.type
_entity_poly.pdbx_seq_one_letter_code
_entity_poly.pdbx_strand_id
1 'polypeptide(L)'
;MFSLESDLDAIARLGLSTIAAYTIALSHGGLRTHRRHYYRLHILVGLSACLLMLSAGDTSDARSRAIQGVATGVGFLGAGHILQAPSSQTEESKVSVHGLTSAATVWFTAAVGVGIATSNLITVASAMLLALLCLFLGNKFYKDDGNR
;
A
#
# COMPACT_ATOMS: atom_id res chain seq x y z
N MET A 1 2.81 -27.47 18.04
CA MET A 1 1.73 -27.23 18.99
C MET A 1 1.35 -25.76 18.83
N PHE A 2 0.27 -25.49 18.11
CA PHE A 2 -0.22 -24.12 17.93
C PHE A 2 -0.71 -23.64 19.30
N SER A 3 -0.17 -22.51 19.78
CA SER A 3 -0.68 -21.92 21.02
C SER A 3 -1.75 -20.89 20.65
N LEU A 4 -2.86 -20.90 21.37
CA LEU A 4 -3.95 -19.91 21.20
C LEU A 4 -3.43 -18.46 21.22
N GLU A 5 -2.38 -18.19 21.98
CA GLU A 5 -1.76 -16.86 22.05
C GLU A 5 -1.08 -16.45 20.72
N SER A 6 -0.39 -17.39 20.03
CA SER A 6 0.22 -17.11 18.73
C SER A 6 -0.83 -16.87 17.65
N ASP A 7 -1.95 -17.58 17.70
CA ASP A 7 -3.04 -17.44 16.74
C ASP A 7 -3.77 -16.10 16.94
N LEU A 8 -3.98 -15.69 18.19
CA LEU A 8 -4.58 -14.40 18.52
C LEU A 8 -3.67 -13.22 18.08
N ASP A 9 -2.35 -13.33 18.27
CA ASP A 9 -1.41 -12.30 17.79
C ASP A 9 -1.43 -12.20 16.26
N ALA A 10 -1.45 -13.34 15.56
CA ALA A 10 -1.54 -13.35 14.11
C ALA A 10 -2.84 -12.71 13.61
N ILE A 11 -3.98 -13.04 14.22
CA ILE A 11 -5.28 -12.43 13.89
C ILE A 11 -5.27 -10.92 14.14
N ALA A 12 -4.70 -10.48 15.27
CA ALA A 12 -4.58 -9.07 15.60
C ALA A 12 -3.73 -8.30 14.56
N ARG A 13 -2.60 -8.89 14.11
CA ARG A 13 -1.74 -8.31 13.07
C ARG A 13 -2.44 -8.23 11.72
N LEU A 14 -3.18 -9.26 11.32
CA LEU A 14 -3.99 -9.24 10.10
C LEU A 14 -5.08 -8.16 10.16
N GLY A 15 -5.76 -8.04 11.29
CA GLY A 15 -6.75 -6.99 11.53
C GLY A 15 -6.14 -5.59 11.46
N LEU A 16 -4.98 -5.38 12.10
CA LEU A 16 -4.25 -4.12 12.07
C LEU A 16 -3.78 -3.76 10.65
N SER A 17 -3.28 -4.75 9.90
CA SER A 17 -2.88 -4.55 8.50
C SER A 17 -4.06 -4.14 7.62
N THR A 18 -5.23 -4.73 7.85
CA THR A 18 -6.47 -4.36 7.15
C THR A 18 -6.88 -2.91 7.44
N ILE A 19 -6.84 -2.50 8.71
CA ILE A 19 -7.17 -1.13 9.13
C ILE A 19 -6.17 -0.14 8.53
N ALA A 20 -4.88 -0.44 8.58
CA ALA A 20 -3.83 0.40 8.01
C ALA A 20 -3.99 0.57 6.48
N ALA A 21 -4.22 -0.53 5.77
CA ALA A 21 -4.47 -0.51 4.32
C ALA A 21 -5.72 0.30 3.96
N TYR A 22 -6.79 0.17 4.73
CA TYR A 22 -8.01 0.96 4.55
C TYR A 22 -7.76 2.45 4.78
N THR A 23 -7.00 2.83 5.80
CA THR A 23 -6.63 4.22 6.09
C THR A 23 -5.81 4.84 4.96
N ILE A 24 -4.85 4.10 4.39
CA ILE A 24 -4.07 4.55 3.22
C ILE A 24 -5.01 4.76 2.02
N ALA A 25 -5.92 3.83 1.77
CA ALA A 25 -6.88 3.94 0.68
C ALA A 25 -7.83 5.14 0.83
N LEU A 26 -8.22 5.49 2.05
CA LEU A 26 -9.05 6.67 2.34
C LEU A 26 -8.32 7.99 2.05
N SER A 27 -7.04 8.08 2.36
CA SER A 27 -6.24 9.30 2.19
C SER A 27 -5.98 9.63 0.72
N HIS A 28 -6.10 8.66 -0.15
CA HIS A 28 -5.94 8.84 -1.59
C HIS A 28 -7.28 9.30 -2.20
N GLY A 29 -7.54 10.60 -2.18
CA GLY A 29 -8.80 11.25 -2.57
C GLY A 29 -9.21 11.12 -4.05
N GLY A 30 -9.01 9.97 -4.67
CA GLY A 30 -9.34 9.68 -6.06
C GLY A 30 -10.82 9.71 -6.37
N LEU A 31 -11.14 10.09 -7.60
CA LEU A 31 -12.44 10.22 -8.25
C LEU A 31 -13.47 9.15 -7.82
N ARG A 32 -14.69 9.59 -7.51
CA ARG A 32 -15.81 8.82 -6.94
C ARG A 32 -16.16 7.51 -7.67
N THR A 33 -15.84 7.36 -8.95
CA THR A 33 -16.31 6.26 -9.80
C THR A 33 -15.55 4.94 -9.59
N HIS A 34 -14.27 4.96 -9.20
CA HIS A 34 -13.45 3.76 -9.01
C HIS A 34 -13.13 3.43 -7.54
N ARG A 35 -13.76 4.10 -6.59
CA ARG A 35 -13.47 4.00 -5.16
C ARG A 35 -13.49 2.56 -4.62
N ARG A 36 -14.48 1.74 -5.03
CA ARG A 36 -14.63 0.37 -4.52
C ARG A 36 -13.48 -0.56 -4.91
N HIS A 37 -12.97 -0.45 -6.12
CA HIS A 37 -11.82 -1.25 -6.59
C HIS A 37 -10.54 -0.85 -5.87
N TYR A 38 -10.38 0.44 -5.60
CA TYR A 38 -9.20 0.99 -4.95
C TYR A 38 -9.07 0.49 -3.49
N TYR A 39 -10.15 0.51 -2.71
CA TYR A 39 -10.14 -0.03 -1.34
C TYR A 39 -9.83 -1.52 -1.31
N ARG A 40 -10.47 -2.30 -2.18
CA ARG A 40 -10.25 -3.75 -2.26
C ARG A 40 -8.80 -4.07 -2.57
N LEU A 41 -8.19 -3.36 -3.51
CA LEU A 41 -6.80 -3.54 -3.87
C LEU A 41 -5.88 -3.32 -2.67
N HIS A 42 -5.99 -2.18 -1.98
CA HIS A 42 -5.12 -1.86 -0.85
C HIS A 42 -5.32 -2.87 0.29
N ILE A 43 -6.55 -3.19 0.65
CA ILE A 43 -6.85 -4.18 1.70
C ILE A 43 -6.24 -5.53 1.35
N LEU A 44 -6.45 -6.03 0.14
CA LEU A 44 -5.91 -7.33 -0.27
C LEU A 44 -4.38 -7.32 -0.33
N VAL A 45 -3.76 -6.27 -0.82
CA VAL A 45 -2.29 -6.14 -0.87
C VAL A 45 -1.69 -6.11 0.53
N GLY A 46 -2.21 -5.29 1.43
CA GLY A 46 -1.71 -5.22 2.81
C GLY A 46 -1.92 -6.52 3.58
N LEU A 47 -3.11 -7.09 3.48
CA LEU A 47 -3.45 -8.36 4.12
C LEU A 47 -2.59 -9.51 3.61
N SER A 48 -2.41 -9.62 2.28
CA SER A 48 -1.59 -10.67 1.66
C SER A 48 -0.11 -10.54 2.05
N ALA A 49 0.42 -9.32 2.06
CA ALA A 49 1.81 -9.07 2.46
C ALA A 49 2.04 -9.45 3.94
N CYS A 50 1.10 -9.09 4.82
CA CYS A 50 1.14 -9.47 6.22
C CYS A 50 1.07 -10.99 6.40
N LEU A 51 0.11 -11.65 5.74
CA LEU A 51 -0.07 -13.10 5.80
C LEU A 51 1.16 -13.86 5.29
N LEU A 52 1.71 -13.49 4.14
CA LEU A 52 2.92 -14.10 3.59
C LEU A 52 4.09 -13.98 4.56
N MET A 53 4.21 -12.83 5.22
CA MET A 53 5.29 -12.58 6.17
C MET A 53 5.13 -13.38 7.46
N LEU A 54 3.91 -13.50 7.99
CA LEU A 54 3.60 -14.37 9.14
C LEU A 54 3.84 -15.85 8.81
N SER A 55 3.56 -16.26 7.58
CA SER A 55 3.74 -17.64 7.11
C SER A 55 5.20 -17.99 6.78
N ALA A 56 6.07 -16.99 6.60
CA ALA A 56 7.48 -17.23 6.23
C ALA A 56 8.32 -17.85 7.36
N GLY A 57 7.82 -17.81 8.61
CA GLY A 57 8.54 -18.28 9.78
C GLY A 57 9.56 -17.27 10.32
N ASP A 58 10.36 -17.71 11.31
CA ASP A 58 11.17 -16.79 12.12
C ASP A 58 12.64 -16.65 11.69
N THR A 59 13.09 -17.42 10.70
CA THR A 59 14.47 -17.31 10.22
C THR A 59 14.67 -16.05 9.38
N SER A 60 15.82 -15.38 9.56
CA SER A 60 16.16 -14.16 8.81
C SER A 60 16.17 -14.37 7.30
N ASP A 61 16.61 -15.55 6.88
CA ASP A 61 16.70 -15.94 5.47
C ASP A 61 15.31 -16.16 4.84
N ALA A 62 14.40 -16.85 5.53
CA ALA A 62 13.03 -17.02 5.08
C ALA A 62 12.27 -15.69 4.99
N ARG A 63 12.43 -14.82 5.98
CA ARG A 63 11.87 -13.47 5.99
C ARG A 63 12.41 -12.60 4.85
N SER A 64 13.73 -12.66 4.60
CA SER A 64 14.36 -11.92 3.49
C SER A 64 13.78 -12.35 2.14
N ARG A 65 13.62 -13.65 1.91
CA ARG A 65 12.99 -14.15 0.69
C ARG A 65 11.53 -13.75 0.55
N ALA A 66 10.77 -13.78 1.62
CA ALA A 66 9.38 -13.34 1.61
C ALA A 66 9.26 -11.85 1.27
N ILE A 67 10.10 -10.99 1.85
CA ILE A 67 10.15 -9.55 1.54
C ILE A 67 10.47 -9.33 0.06
N GLN A 68 11.47 -10.02 -0.47
CA GLN A 68 11.84 -9.93 -1.89
C GLN A 68 10.69 -10.37 -2.81
N GLY A 69 10.01 -11.47 -2.47
CA GLY A 69 8.84 -11.95 -3.20
C GLY A 69 7.68 -10.95 -3.20
N VAL A 70 7.36 -10.38 -2.04
CA VAL A 70 6.34 -9.34 -1.92
C VAL A 70 6.72 -8.10 -2.74
N ALA A 71 7.96 -7.60 -2.59
CA ALA A 71 8.44 -6.43 -3.31
C ALA A 71 8.37 -6.62 -4.84
N THR A 72 8.78 -7.79 -5.34
CA THR A 72 8.71 -8.12 -6.77
C THR A 72 7.28 -8.21 -7.27
N GLY A 73 6.40 -8.91 -6.55
CA GLY A 73 4.99 -9.08 -6.93
C GLY A 73 4.24 -7.75 -6.94
N VAL A 74 4.45 -6.91 -5.94
CA VAL A 74 3.82 -5.59 -5.85
C VAL A 74 4.42 -4.61 -6.88
N GLY A 75 5.71 -4.76 -7.23
CA GLY A 75 6.32 -4.02 -8.33
C GLY A 75 5.61 -4.27 -9.66
N PHE A 76 5.23 -5.52 -9.94
CA PHE A 76 4.43 -5.88 -11.12
C PHE A 76 3.02 -5.23 -11.10
N LEU A 77 2.34 -5.26 -9.96
CA LEU A 77 1.04 -4.58 -9.80
C LEU A 77 1.17 -3.07 -10.00
N GLY A 78 2.23 -2.46 -9.46
CA GLY A 78 2.51 -1.04 -9.63
C GLY A 78 2.74 -0.66 -11.09
N ALA A 79 3.51 -1.45 -11.83
CA ALA A 79 3.72 -1.26 -13.27
C ALA A 79 2.39 -1.33 -14.04
N GLY A 80 1.51 -2.28 -13.70
CA GLY A 80 0.17 -2.39 -14.29
C GLY A 80 -0.70 -1.15 -14.05
N HIS A 81 -0.56 -0.49 -12.91
CA HIS A 81 -1.27 0.75 -12.59
C HIS A 81 -0.84 1.93 -13.47
N ILE A 82 0.45 2.03 -13.77
CA ILE A 82 1.01 3.10 -14.62
C ILE A 82 0.57 2.90 -16.08
N LEU A 83 0.53 1.66 -16.57
CA LEU A 83 0.17 1.34 -17.95
C LEU A 83 -1.34 1.49 -18.24
N GLN A 84 -2.19 1.42 -17.24
CA GLN A 84 -3.65 1.54 -17.37
C GLN A 84 -4.18 2.97 -17.30
N ALA A 85 -3.31 3.96 -17.11
CA ALA A 85 -3.73 5.36 -17.14
C ALA A 85 -4.19 5.73 -18.55
N PRO A 86 -5.44 6.20 -18.77
CA PRO A 86 -5.92 6.56 -20.08
C PRO A 86 -5.09 7.72 -20.63
N SER A 87 -4.36 7.47 -21.72
CA SER A 87 -3.79 8.53 -22.52
C SER A 87 -4.94 9.28 -23.19
N SER A 88 -5.30 10.45 -22.67
CA SER A 88 -6.16 11.37 -23.41
C SER A 88 -5.44 11.75 -24.69
N GLN A 89 -5.88 11.19 -25.82
CA GLN A 89 -5.46 11.57 -27.16
C GLN A 89 -5.99 12.98 -27.45
N THR A 90 -5.24 13.97 -27.13
CA THR A 90 -5.35 15.30 -27.71
C THR A 90 -3.98 15.64 -28.26
N GLU A 91 -3.96 16.05 -29.51
CA GLU A 91 -2.80 16.31 -30.36
C GLU A 91 -1.90 17.45 -29.86
N GLU A 92 -1.19 17.22 -28.76
CA GLU A 92 0.05 17.93 -28.42
C GLU A 92 0.76 17.08 -27.38
N SER A 93 1.86 16.45 -27.78
CA SER A 93 2.61 15.44 -27.04
C SER A 93 3.24 15.99 -25.76
N LYS A 94 2.45 16.10 -24.70
CA LYS A 94 2.96 16.02 -23.34
C LYS A 94 2.62 14.62 -22.81
N VAL A 95 3.64 13.74 -22.76
CA VAL A 95 3.53 12.43 -22.11
C VAL A 95 3.20 12.68 -20.64
N SER A 96 1.92 12.69 -20.31
CA SER A 96 1.46 12.83 -18.94
C SER A 96 1.46 11.43 -18.30
N VAL A 97 2.43 11.19 -17.43
CA VAL A 97 2.52 9.92 -16.69
C VAL A 97 1.54 9.98 -15.54
N HIS A 98 0.41 9.27 -15.69
CA HIS A 98 -0.62 9.14 -14.66
C HIS A 98 -0.41 7.84 -13.86
N GLY A 99 -0.85 7.80 -12.59
CA GLY A 99 -0.86 6.58 -11.80
C GLY A 99 0.39 6.32 -10.95
N LEU A 100 1.44 7.13 -11.04
CA LEU A 100 2.66 6.97 -10.23
C LEU A 100 2.36 7.00 -8.72
N THR A 101 1.57 7.96 -8.26
CA THR A 101 1.20 8.06 -6.84
C THR A 101 0.36 6.85 -6.41
N SER A 102 -0.56 6.38 -7.26
CA SER A 102 -1.34 5.17 -6.99
C SER A 102 -0.46 3.93 -6.90
N ALA A 103 0.50 3.76 -7.81
CA ALA A 103 1.46 2.67 -7.76
C ALA A 103 2.32 2.72 -6.48
N ALA A 104 2.79 3.91 -6.10
CA ALA A 104 3.58 4.12 -4.89
C ALA A 104 2.77 3.81 -3.61
N THR A 105 1.49 4.19 -3.55
CA THR A 105 0.64 3.87 -2.39
C THR A 105 0.33 2.39 -2.26
N VAL A 106 0.16 1.66 -3.36
CA VAL A 106 0.00 0.19 -3.36
C VAL A 106 1.27 -0.48 -2.82
N TRP A 107 2.44 -0.02 -3.27
CA TRP A 107 3.73 -0.52 -2.80
C TRP A 107 3.93 -0.23 -1.31
N PHE A 108 3.62 1.00 -0.87
CA PHE A 108 3.68 1.38 0.53
C PHE A 108 2.73 0.55 1.41
N THR A 109 1.52 0.24 0.92
CA THR A 109 0.57 -0.63 1.63
C THR A 109 1.13 -2.03 1.88
N ALA A 110 1.82 -2.61 0.90
CA ALA A 110 2.50 -3.90 1.08
C ALA A 110 3.62 -3.81 2.13
N ALA A 111 4.43 -2.75 2.08
CA ALA A 111 5.50 -2.51 3.05
C ALA A 111 4.95 -2.37 4.49
N VAL A 112 3.81 -1.69 4.66
CA VAL A 112 3.10 -1.60 5.94
C VAL A 112 2.63 -2.97 6.42
N GLY A 113 2.07 -3.81 5.53
CA GLY A 113 1.66 -5.17 5.86
C GLY A 113 2.83 -6.04 6.34
N VAL A 114 3.95 -5.99 5.63
CA VAL A 114 5.22 -6.64 6.05
C VAL A 114 5.67 -6.12 7.41
N GLY A 115 5.69 -4.80 7.59
CA GLY A 115 6.13 -4.15 8.83
C GLY A 115 5.29 -4.55 10.03
N ILE A 116 3.97 -4.61 9.91
CA ILE A 116 3.06 -5.06 10.98
C ILE A 116 3.35 -6.50 11.38
N ALA A 117 3.69 -7.36 10.41
CA ALA A 117 4.00 -8.75 10.68
C ALA A 117 5.34 -8.96 11.40
N THR A 118 6.33 -8.07 11.18
CA THR A 118 7.73 -8.34 11.58
C THR A 118 8.33 -7.33 12.53
N SER A 119 7.81 -6.10 12.54
CA SER A 119 8.52 -4.96 13.09
C SER A 119 7.90 -4.41 14.36
N ASN A 120 8.65 -3.47 14.93
CA ASN A 120 8.16 -2.59 15.97
C ASN A 120 7.02 -1.70 15.40
N LEU A 121 5.84 -1.78 16.00
CA LEU A 121 4.66 -1.02 15.61
C LEU A 121 4.88 0.50 15.62
N ILE A 122 5.81 1.01 16.44
CA ILE A 122 6.17 2.42 16.47
C ILE A 122 6.80 2.85 15.13
N THR A 123 7.68 2.03 14.57
CA THR A 123 8.29 2.29 13.26
C THR A 123 7.22 2.32 12.15
N VAL A 124 6.31 1.37 12.16
CA VAL A 124 5.20 1.31 11.19
C VAL A 124 4.28 2.53 11.34
N ALA A 125 3.92 2.89 12.57
CA ALA A 125 3.07 4.04 12.85
C ALA A 125 3.74 5.36 12.40
N SER A 126 5.03 5.51 12.65
CA SER A 126 5.81 6.68 12.21
C SER A 126 5.86 6.78 10.68
N ALA A 127 6.11 5.67 9.98
CA ALA A 127 6.12 5.62 8.53
C ALA A 127 4.72 5.95 7.96
N MET A 128 3.66 5.40 8.55
CA MET A 128 2.28 5.73 8.18
C MET A 128 1.97 7.21 8.36
N LEU A 129 2.34 7.79 9.49
CA LEU A 129 2.10 9.21 9.76
C LEU A 129 2.77 10.09 8.70
N LEU A 130 4.05 9.82 8.39
CA LEU A 130 4.78 10.57 7.38
C LEU A 130 4.17 10.42 5.99
N ALA A 131 3.75 9.21 5.60
CA ALA A 131 3.09 8.98 4.32
C ALA A 131 1.74 9.70 4.21
N LEU A 132 0.93 9.65 5.27
CA LEU A 132 -0.36 10.36 5.32
C LEU A 132 -0.18 11.87 5.24
N LEU A 133 0.82 12.42 5.94
CA LEU A 133 1.18 13.84 5.84
C LEU A 133 1.59 14.22 4.41
N CYS A 134 2.42 13.40 3.77
CA CYS A 134 2.85 13.62 2.38
C CYS A 134 1.65 13.63 1.42
N LEU A 135 0.75 12.66 1.54
CA LEU A 135 -0.45 12.58 0.71
C LEU A 135 -1.41 13.76 0.94
N PHE A 136 -1.57 14.16 2.19
CA PHE A 136 -2.42 15.30 2.55
C PHE A 136 -1.88 16.63 2.01
N LEU A 137 -0.58 16.88 2.18
CA LEU A 137 0.08 18.09 1.68
C LEU A 137 0.05 18.12 0.14
N GLY A 138 0.34 17.00 -0.52
CA GLY A 138 0.28 16.90 -1.98
C GLY A 138 -1.10 17.25 -2.55
N ASN A 139 -2.17 16.78 -1.91
CA ASN A 139 -3.54 17.10 -2.31
C ASN A 139 -3.89 18.59 -2.12
N LYS A 140 -3.33 19.24 -1.11
CA LYS A 140 -3.56 20.67 -0.83
C LYS A 140 -2.91 21.57 -1.89
N PHE A 141 -1.65 21.31 -2.23
CA PHE A 141 -0.91 22.10 -3.23
C PHE A 141 -1.50 21.96 -4.63
N TYR A 142 -1.93 20.76 -5.02
CA TYR A 142 -2.55 20.53 -6.32
C TYR A 142 -3.89 21.27 -6.50
N LYS A 143 -4.63 21.48 -5.41
CA LYS A 143 -5.91 22.20 -5.45
C LYS A 143 -5.73 23.72 -5.59
N ASP A 144 -4.63 24.26 -5.10
CA ASP A 144 -4.31 25.69 -5.19
C ASP A 144 -3.86 26.11 -6.60
N ASP A 145 -3.12 25.25 -7.31
CA ASP A 145 -2.67 25.51 -8.68
C ASP A 145 -3.80 25.42 -9.73
N GLY A 146 -4.84 24.63 -9.47
CA GLY A 146 -6.00 24.53 -10.36
C GLY A 146 -6.97 25.73 -10.27
N ASN A 147 -6.74 26.68 -9.38
CA ASN A 147 -7.61 27.83 -9.16
C ASN A 147 -6.93 29.18 -9.60
N ARG A 148 -5.80 29.12 -10.31
CA ARG A 148 -5.14 30.24 -10.95
C ARG A 148 -5.23 30.11 -12.46
#